data_a9665005eade0281c2f42632d94d8cb6
#
_entry.id   a9665005eade0281c2f42632d94d8cb6
#
_cell.length_a   1.000
_cell.length_b   1.000
_cell.length_c   1.000
_cell.angle_alpha   90.00
_cell.angle_beta   90.00
_cell.angle_gamma   90.00
#
_symmetry.space_group_name_H-M   'P 1'
#
loop_
_entity.id
_entity.type
_entity.pdbx_description
1 polymer ?
#
loop_
_entity_poly.entity_id
_entity_poly.type
_entity_poly.pdbx_seq_one_letter_code
_entity_poly.pdbx_strand_id
1 'polypeptide(L)'
;RTMWMTPFYLFSGVLIVYIFQSKIILSKLKYFFLVFLIFFIISPATYLYVSITQTDKRTDYPGKKIATIVQEKWENNFTNKIGLVGGDMWYGGNLSYNLKSKPKWDNILEAKKIKTIKNKEDGFVLIGDEYILSKICTGVFFKVENRGICMIGIKR
;
A
#
# COMPACT_ATOMS: atom_id res chain seq x y z
N ARG A 1 8.02 5.31 -7.95
CA ARG A 1 9.00 6.00 -8.84
C ARG A 1 9.50 5.16 -10.02
N THR A 2 9.33 3.86 -9.99
CA THR A 2 9.69 2.95 -11.10
C THR A 2 8.81 3.09 -12.34
N MET A 3 7.56 3.56 -12.22
CA MET A 3 6.65 3.75 -13.34
C MET A 3 7.17 4.73 -14.41
N TRP A 4 7.95 5.72 -14.03
CA TRP A 4 8.51 6.72 -14.95
C TRP A 4 9.67 6.21 -15.79
N MET A 5 10.29 5.09 -15.38
CA MET A 5 11.42 4.48 -16.07
C MET A 5 10.98 3.53 -17.21
N THR A 6 9.74 3.06 -17.22
CA THR A 6 9.24 2.12 -18.21
C THR A 6 9.37 2.60 -19.66
N PRO A 7 8.98 3.87 -20.01
CA PRO A 7 9.20 4.38 -21.35
C PRO A 7 10.66 4.44 -21.75
N PHE A 8 11.56 4.75 -20.79
CA PHE A 8 12.98 4.86 -21.03
C PHE A 8 13.59 3.50 -21.44
N TYR A 9 13.16 2.41 -20.80
CA TYR A 9 13.61 1.06 -21.18
C TYR A 9 13.13 0.62 -22.55
N LEU A 10 11.93 1.01 -22.95
CA LEU A 10 11.42 0.73 -24.30
C LEU A 10 12.28 1.41 -25.38
N PHE A 11 12.60 2.69 -25.20
CA PHE A 11 13.43 3.42 -26.16
C PHE A 11 14.89 2.98 -26.13
N SER A 12 15.43 2.52 -25.02
CA SER A 12 16.81 2.01 -24.95
C SER A 12 16.99 0.76 -25.82
N GLY A 13 16.00 -0.13 -25.85
CA GLY A 13 16.03 -1.31 -26.73
C GLY A 13 16.12 -0.94 -28.20
N VAL A 14 15.30 -0.01 -28.66
CA VAL A 14 15.32 0.50 -30.04
C VAL A 14 16.65 1.19 -30.35
N LEU A 15 17.16 2.00 -29.43
CA LEU A 15 18.44 2.68 -29.58
C LEU A 15 19.61 1.68 -29.73
N ILE A 16 19.64 0.63 -28.92
CA ILE A 16 20.66 -0.43 -29.01
C ILE A 16 20.61 -1.11 -30.39
N VAL A 17 19.42 -1.49 -30.86
CA VAL A 17 19.27 -2.09 -32.20
C VAL A 17 19.73 -1.14 -33.27
N TYR A 18 19.40 0.16 -33.18
CA TYR A 18 19.83 1.17 -34.14
C TYR A 18 21.35 1.34 -34.19
N ILE A 19 22.01 1.41 -33.03
CA ILE A 19 23.48 1.56 -32.94
C ILE A 19 24.21 0.33 -33.50
N PHE A 20 23.70 -0.87 -33.22
CA PHE A 20 24.36 -2.12 -33.61
C PHE A 20 23.81 -2.77 -34.86
N GLN A 21 22.93 -2.11 -35.64
CA GLN A 21 22.27 -2.66 -36.81
C GLN A 21 23.25 -3.27 -37.83
N SER A 22 24.40 -2.66 -38.04
CA SER A 22 25.44 -3.15 -38.99
C SER A 22 26.15 -4.42 -38.48
N LYS A 23 26.08 -4.74 -37.18
CA LYS A 23 26.69 -5.93 -36.60
C LYS A 23 25.69 -7.08 -36.36
N ILE A 24 24.42 -6.86 -36.66
CA ILE A 24 23.37 -7.87 -36.46
C ILE A 24 23.46 -8.92 -37.56
N ILE A 25 23.76 -10.17 -37.19
CA ILE A 25 23.85 -11.31 -38.10
C ILE A 25 22.49 -12.01 -38.08
N LEU A 26 21.68 -11.82 -39.12
CA LEU A 26 20.33 -12.38 -39.23
C LEU A 26 20.29 -13.91 -39.15
N SER A 27 21.33 -14.62 -39.61
CA SER A 27 21.40 -16.09 -39.49
C SER A 27 21.45 -16.57 -38.02
N LYS A 28 21.85 -15.73 -37.08
CA LYS A 28 21.85 -16.03 -35.63
C LYS A 28 20.54 -15.67 -34.94
N LEU A 29 19.58 -15.08 -35.64
CA LEU A 29 18.31 -14.63 -35.05
C LEU A 29 17.54 -15.79 -34.41
N LYS A 30 17.66 -17.02 -34.93
CA LYS A 30 17.04 -18.21 -34.34
C LYS A 30 17.51 -18.49 -32.91
N TYR A 31 18.80 -18.28 -32.62
CA TYR A 31 19.33 -18.45 -31.26
C TYR A 31 18.88 -17.35 -30.33
N PHE A 32 18.82 -16.13 -30.82
CA PHE A 32 18.24 -15.01 -30.06
C PHE A 32 16.77 -15.30 -29.70
N PHE A 33 15.98 -15.77 -30.65
CA PHE A 33 14.57 -16.10 -30.43
C PHE A 33 14.41 -17.27 -29.46
N LEU A 34 15.26 -18.27 -29.47
CA LEU A 34 15.26 -19.35 -28.50
C LEU A 34 15.51 -18.82 -27.08
N VAL A 35 16.56 -18.01 -26.89
CA VAL A 35 16.89 -17.41 -25.60
C VAL A 35 15.76 -16.50 -25.12
N PHE A 36 15.22 -15.67 -26.00
CA PHE A 36 14.08 -14.80 -25.70
C PHE A 36 12.87 -15.61 -25.23
N LEU A 37 12.56 -16.71 -25.91
CA LEU A 37 11.42 -17.57 -25.56
C LEU A 37 11.61 -18.24 -24.22
N ILE A 38 12.83 -18.66 -23.89
CA ILE A 38 13.16 -19.20 -22.56
C ILE A 38 12.87 -18.14 -21.47
N PHE A 39 13.37 -16.92 -21.61
CA PHE A 39 13.10 -15.86 -20.64
C PHE A 39 11.63 -15.46 -20.59
N PHE A 40 10.96 -15.46 -21.73
CA PHE A 40 9.54 -15.16 -21.83
C PHE A 40 8.66 -16.16 -21.06
N ILE A 41 9.08 -17.43 -20.98
CA ILE A 41 8.39 -18.48 -20.20
C ILE A 41 8.83 -18.46 -18.73
N ILE A 42 10.13 -18.35 -18.46
CA ILE A 42 10.67 -18.40 -17.11
C ILE A 42 10.18 -17.21 -16.27
N SER A 43 10.12 -16.02 -16.85
CA SER A 43 9.72 -14.82 -16.10
C SER A 43 8.30 -14.92 -15.50
N PRO A 44 7.24 -15.21 -16.27
CA PRO A 44 5.90 -15.38 -15.69
C PRO A 44 5.79 -16.64 -14.82
N ALA A 45 6.52 -17.71 -15.13
CA ALA A 45 6.53 -18.92 -14.28
C ALA A 45 7.13 -18.64 -12.90
N THR A 46 8.25 -17.90 -12.84
CA THR A 46 8.86 -17.48 -11.58
C THR A 46 7.93 -16.55 -10.79
N TYR A 47 7.28 -15.60 -11.48
CA TYR A 47 6.30 -14.72 -10.84
C TYR A 47 5.12 -15.51 -10.28
N LEU A 48 4.60 -16.47 -11.02
CA LEU A 48 3.52 -17.35 -10.58
C LEU A 48 3.94 -18.18 -9.36
N TYR A 49 5.13 -18.79 -9.40
CA TYR A 49 5.68 -19.54 -8.27
C TYR A 49 5.79 -18.69 -7.01
N VAL A 50 6.42 -17.51 -7.12
CA VAL A 50 6.50 -16.54 -6.01
C VAL A 50 5.11 -16.10 -5.57
N SER A 51 4.17 -15.96 -6.51
CA SER A 51 2.79 -15.58 -6.21
C SER A 51 2.03 -16.63 -5.39
N ILE A 52 2.29 -17.88 -5.58
CA ILE A 52 1.63 -18.97 -4.84
C ILE A 52 2.31 -19.22 -3.49
N THR A 53 3.65 -19.13 -3.44
CA THR A 53 4.42 -19.47 -2.23
C THR A 53 4.48 -18.35 -1.19
N GLN A 54 4.41 -17.09 -1.59
CA GLN A 54 4.45 -15.97 -0.65
C GLN A 54 3.03 -15.50 -0.33
N THR A 55 2.66 -15.59 0.94
CA THR A 55 1.32 -15.21 1.45
C THR A 55 1.26 -13.79 2.02
N ASP A 56 2.39 -13.09 2.16
CA ASP A 56 2.47 -11.77 2.82
C ASP A 56 2.76 -10.65 1.81
N LYS A 57 1.96 -10.58 0.75
CA LYS A 57 2.10 -9.54 -0.28
C LYS A 57 1.19 -8.35 0.01
N ARG A 58 1.61 -7.18 -0.46
CA ARG A 58 0.77 -5.97 -0.43
C ARG A 58 -0.57 -6.16 -1.15
N THR A 59 -0.61 -7.02 -2.18
CA THR A 59 -1.84 -7.37 -2.92
C THR A 59 -2.86 -8.14 -2.09
N ASP A 60 -2.39 -8.87 -1.07
CA ASP A 60 -3.24 -9.73 -0.24
C ASP A 60 -3.74 -8.99 1.02
N TYR A 61 -3.39 -7.71 1.16
CA TYR A 61 -3.81 -6.88 2.29
C TYR A 61 -5.34 -6.75 2.34
N PRO A 62 -5.99 -7.24 3.41
CA PRO A 62 -7.46 -7.28 3.50
C PRO A 62 -8.06 -5.92 3.91
N GLY A 63 -7.75 -4.87 3.16
CA GLY A 63 -8.10 -3.50 3.50
C GLY A 63 -9.59 -3.27 3.73
N LYS A 64 -10.45 -3.93 2.95
CA LYS A 64 -11.91 -3.86 3.13
C LYS A 64 -12.37 -4.49 4.44
N LYS A 65 -11.82 -5.66 4.80
CA LYS A 65 -12.15 -6.36 6.06
C LYS A 65 -11.72 -5.53 7.27
N ILE A 66 -10.51 -4.96 7.22
CA ILE A 66 -10.00 -4.10 8.29
C ILE A 66 -10.87 -2.84 8.43
N ALA A 67 -11.24 -2.20 7.33
CA ALA A 67 -12.12 -1.03 7.36
C ALA A 67 -13.50 -1.34 7.94
N THR A 68 -14.07 -2.53 7.65
CA THR A 68 -15.33 -2.97 8.24
C THR A 68 -15.21 -3.09 9.77
N ILE A 69 -14.16 -3.75 10.26
CA ILE A 69 -13.92 -3.89 11.71
C ILE A 69 -13.74 -2.52 12.39
N VAL A 70 -13.00 -1.62 11.75
CA VAL A 70 -12.80 -0.26 12.26
C VAL A 70 -14.11 0.51 12.30
N GLN A 71 -14.91 0.40 11.23
CA GLN A 71 -16.21 1.09 11.13
C GLN A 71 -17.18 0.61 12.21
N GLU A 72 -17.32 -0.70 12.42
CA GLU A 72 -18.18 -1.29 13.46
C GLU A 72 -17.76 -0.85 14.86
N LYS A 73 -16.44 -0.92 15.15
CA LYS A 73 -15.92 -0.45 16.44
C LYS A 73 -16.09 1.05 16.63
N TRP A 74 -15.99 1.83 15.56
CA TRP A 74 -16.23 3.25 15.59
C TRP A 74 -17.69 3.56 15.96
N GLU A 75 -18.65 2.97 15.24
CA GLU A 75 -20.08 3.16 15.44
C GLU A 75 -20.52 2.75 16.85
N ASN A 76 -19.85 1.76 17.46
CA ASN A 76 -20.14 1.32 18.81
C ASN A 76 -19.61 2.24 19.91
N ASN A 77 -18.52 2.98 19.66
CA ASN A 77 -17.83 3.75 20.69
C ASN A 77 -17.99 5.28 20.56
N PHE A 78 -18.30 5.77 19.35
CA PHE A 78 -18.30 7.19 19.05
C PHE A 78 -19.57 7.64 18.33
N THR A 79 -19.92 8.93 18.49
CA THR A 79 -21.12 9.53 17.89
C THR A 79 -20.81 10.33 16.63
N ASN A 80 -19.59 10.86 16.51
CA ASN A 80 -19.14 11.65 15.38
C ASN A 80 -18.65 10.77 14.21
N LYS A 81 -18.55 11.34 13.01
CA LYS A 81 -17.98 10.63 11.84
C LYS A 81 -16.46 10.61 11.89
N ILE A 82 -15.86 9.63 11.21
CA ILE A 82 -14.41 9.60 10.97
C ILE A 82 -14.09 10.64 9.90
N GLY A 83 -13.35 11.70 10.25
CA GLY A 83 -12.95 12.76 9.32
C GLY A 83 -11.51 12.64 8.84
N LEU A 84 -10.63 12.01 9.63
CA LEU A 84 -9.22 11.91 9.31
C LEU A 84 -8.64 10.53 9.67
N VAL A 85 -7.81 9.98 8.78
CA VAL A 85 -7.01 8.77 9.02
C VAL A 85 -5.54 9.14 8.98
N GLY A 86 -4.81 8.83 10.06
CA GLY A 86 -3.37 8.98 10.15
C GLY A 86 -2.63 7.65 10.05
N GLY A 87 -1.46 7.66 9.43
CA GLY A 87 -0.63 6.47 9.26
C GLY A 87 0.21 6.53 8.01
N ASP A 88 0.96 5.47 7.73
CA ASP A 88 1.72 5.41 6.50
C ASP A 88 0.82 5.41 5.26
N MET A 89 1.41 5.74 4.10
CA MET A 89 0.68 5.87 2.84
C MET A 89 -0.09 4.59 2.47
N TRP A 90 0.46 3.41 2.74
CA TRP A 90 -0.16 2.16 2.35
C TRP A 90 -1.33 1.78 3.25
N TYR A 91 -1.10 1.69 4.56
CA TYR A 91 -2.13 1.26 5.51
C TYR A 91 -3.18 2.34 5.75
N GLY A 92 -2.75 3.57 5.98
CA GLY A 92 -3.64 4.72 6.19
C GLY A 92 -4.45 5.06 4.95
N GLY A 93 -3.81 5.05 3.77
CA GLY A 93 -4.49 5.28 2.49
C GLY A 93 -5.53 4.22 2.18
N ASN A 94 -5.21 2.92 2.37
CA ASN A 94 -6.17 1.83 2.18
C ASN A 94 -7.34 1.92 3.16
N LEU A 95 -7.08 2.23 4.43
CA LEU A 95 -8.12 2.39 5.43
C LEU A 95 -9.05 3.56 5.07
N SER A 96 -8.49 4.73 4.75
CA SER A 96 -9.24 5.91 4.30
C SER A 96 -10.12 5.60 3.09
N TYR A 97 -9.57 4.91 2.09
CA TYR A 97 -10.30 4.53 0.88
C TYR A 97 -11.48 3.59 1.14
N ASN A 98 -11.35 2.64 2.08
CA ASN A 98 -12.36 1.62 2.34
C ASN A 98 -13.39 2.00 3.41
N LEU A 99 -13.16 3.03 4.24
CA LEU A 99 -14.12 3.53 5.22
C LEU A 99 -15.33 4.19 4.55
N LYS A 100 -16.52 4.09 5.14
CA LYS A 100 -17.78 4.64 4.62
C LYS A 100 -17.71 6.16 4.45
N SER A 101 -17.15 6.88 5.42
CA SER A 101 -17.04 8.34 5.42
C SER A 101 -16.00 8.91 4.45
N LYS A 102 -15.17 8.06 3.82
CA LYS A 102 -14.04 8.48 2.96
C LYS A 102 -13.21 9.61 3.59
N PRO A 103 -12.69 9.41 4.81
CA PRO A 103 -11.96 10.44 5.53
C PRO A 103 -10.69 10.83 4.77
N LYS A 104 -10.19 12.03 5.00
CA LYS A 104 -8.88 12.45 4.47
C LYS A 104 -7.77 11.58 5.09
N TRP A 105 -6.77 11.24 4.29
CA TRP A 105 -5.56 10.61 4.78
C TRP A 105 -4.44 11.64 4.96
N ASP A 106 -3.69 11.52 6.05
CA ASP A 106 -2.47 12.30 6.28
C ASP A 106 -1.40 11.42 6.94
N ASN A 107 -0.14 11.63 6.58
CA ASN A 107 1.00 10.91 7.15
C ASN A 107 1.35 11.48 8.55
N ILE A 108 0.44 11.30 9.50
CA ILE A 108 0.58 11.81 10.86
C ILE A 108 0.91 10.64 11.79
N LEU A 109 2.20 10.40 12.02
CA LEU A 109 2.69 9.52 13.09
C LEU A 109 3.44 10.30 14.18
N GLU A 110 3.57 11.63 14.05
CA GLU A 110 4.24 12.47 15.04
C GLU A 110 3.30 12.81 16.20
N ALA A 111 3.69 12.43 17.40
CA ALA A 111 2.94 12.70 18.64
C ALA A 111 2.59 14.19 18.86
N LYS A 112 3.38 15.12 18.31
CA LYS A 112 3.09 16.57 18.36
C LYS A 112 1.85 16.94 17.53
N LYS A 113 1.68 16.33 16.35
CA LYS A 113 0.51 16.59 15.48
C LYS A 113 -0.77 15.97 16.05
N ILE A 114 -0.66 14.84 16.76
CA ILE A 114 -1.79 14.17 17.39
C ILE A 114 -2.40 15.05 18.50
N LYS A 115 -1.57 15.75 19.28
CA LYS A 115 -2.04 16.68 20.33
C LYS A 115 -2.83 17.88 19.78
N THR A 116 -2.48 18.33 18.57
CA THR A 116 -3.14 19.48 17.91
C THR A 116 -4.53 19.13 17.37
N ILE A 117 -4.81 17.84 17.15
CA ILE A 117 -6.08 17.35 16.58
C ILE A 117 -7.18 17.22 17.64
N LYS A 118 -6.84 17.27 18.93
CA LYS A 118 -7.75 17.08 20.06
C LYS A 118 -8.96 18.03 20.10
N ASN A 119 -8.95 19.10 19.32
CA ASN A 119 -9.98 20.13 19.29
C ASN A 119 -10.86 20.11 18.04
N LYS A 120 -10.86 19.02 17.25
CA LYS A 120 -11.71 18.94 16.05
C LYS A 120 -12.94 18.09 16.32
N GLU A 121 -14.09 18.58 15.88
CA GLU A 121 -15.38 17.86 15.90
C GLU A 121 -15.36 16.56 15.12
N ASP A 122 -14.46 16.44 14.17
CA ASP A 122 -14.25 15.24 13.38
C ASP A 122 -13.46 14.17 14.14
N GLY A 123 -13.86 12.92 13.96
CA GLY A 123 -13.19 11.76 14.53
C GLY A 123 -11.90 11.40 13.80
N PHE A 124 -10.99 10.77 14.52
CA PHE A 124 -9.65 10.48 14.06
C PHE A 124 -9.26 9.01 14.28
N VAL A 125 -8.70 8.37 13.26
CA VAL A 125 -8.22 6.99 13.33
C VAL A 125 -6.75 6.95 12.93
N LEU A 126 -5.91 6.36 13.79
CA LEU A 126 -4.50 6.09 13.51
C LEU A 126 -4.30 4.61 13.23
N ILE A 127 -3.51 4.29 12.20
CA ILE A 127 -3.06 2.93 11.90
C ILE A 127 -1.55 2.89 11.76
N GLY A 128 -0.90 1.95 12.43
CA GLY A 128 0.55 1.84 12.40
C GLY A 128 1.11 0.72 13.26
N ASP A 129 2.35 0.89 13.70
CA ASP A 129 3.01 -0.05 14.59
C ASP A 129 2.28 -0.18 15.92
N GLU A 130 2.05 -1.42 16.37
CA GLU A 130 1.30 -1.75 17.59
C GLU A 130 1.94 -1.14 18.84
N TYR A 131 3.26 -1.30 18.97
CA TYR A 131 3.98 -0.85 20.15
C TYR A 131 4.00 0.68 20.27
N ILE A 132 4.18 1.36 19.15
CA ILE A 132 4.17 2.84 19.12
C ILE A 132 2.78 3.35 19.45
N LEU A 133 1.75 2.82 18.77
CA LEU A 133 0.39 3.32 18.93
C LEU A 133 -0.20 2.99 20.31
N SER A 134 0.15 1.86 20.93
CA SER A 134 -0.31 1.54 22.29
C SER A 134 0.16 2.55 23.32
N LYS A 135 1.33 3.18 23.13
CA LYS A 135 1.88 4.20 24.04
C LYS A 135 1.31 5.59 23.84
N ILE A 136 0.93 5.93 22.61
CA ILE A 136 0.49 7.30 22.26
C ILE A 136 -1.03 7.42 22.14
N CYS A 137 -1.75 6.31 22.11
CA CYS A 137 -3.20 6.30 21.96
C CYS A 137 -3.88 6.85 23.19
N THR A 138 -4.64 7.93 23.03
CA THR A 138 -5.46 8.54 24.09
C THR A 138 -6.93 8.14 24.02
N GLY A 139 -7.31 7.32 23.02
CA GLY A 139 -8.67 6.86 22.77
C GLY A 139 -8.83 5.35 22.90
N VAL A 140 -9.57 4.75 21.99
CA VAL A 140 -9.78 3.30 21.93
C VAL A 140 -8.68 2.66 21.09
N PHE A 141 -7.87 1.85 21.73
CA PHE A 141 -6.81 1.07 21.07
C PHE A 141 -7.23 -0.38 20.88
N PHE A 142 -6.93 -0.94 19.71
CA PHE A 142 -7.06 -2.37 19.46
C PHE A 142 -6.08 -2.81 18.36
N LYS A 143 -5.91 -4.13 18.25
CA LYS A 143 -5.06 -4.75 17.24
C LYS A 143 -5.92 -5.42 16.17
N VAL A 144 -5.53 -5.23 14.91
CA VAL A 144 -6.07 -5.98 13.78
C VAL A 144 -4.90 -6.55 12.98
N GLU A 145 -4.86 -7.86 12.88
CA GLU A 145 -3.72 -8.59 12.33
C GLU A 145 -2.41 -8.18 13.02
N ASN A 146 -1.44 -7.63 12.30
CA ASN A 146 -0.15 -7.20 12.83
C ASN A 146 -0.03 -5.68 12.97
N ARG A 147 -1.19 -4.95 13.06
CA ARG A 147 -1.20 -3.48 13.15
C ARG A 147 -2.03 -3.00 14.32
N GLY A 148 -1.51 -1.96 14.98
CA GLY A 148 -2.25 -1.21 15.98
C GLY A 148 -3.20 -0.22 15.31
N ILE A 149 -4.38 -0.06 15.90
CA ILE A 149 -5.36 0.95 15.51
C ILE A 149 -5.75 1.73 16.77
N CYS A 150 -5.66 3.05 16.67
CA CYS A 150 -6.10 3.97 17.70
C CYS A 150 -7.22 4.85 17.18
N MET A 151 -8.34 4.87 17.87
CA MET A 151 -9.52 5.68 17.53
C MET A 151 -9.74 6.77 18.56
N ILE A 152 -9.92 7.99 18.10
CA ILE A 152 -10.15 9.18 18.93
C ILE A 152 -11.37 9.93 18.40
N GLY A 153 -12.42 10.04 19.18
CA GLY A 153 -13.67 10.68 18.80
C GLY A 153 -14.48 11.13 20.02
N ILE A 154 -15.68 11.63 19.76
CA ILE A 154 -16.66 11.99 20.79
C ILE A 154 -17.33 10.70 21.26
N LYS A 155 -17.06 10.28 22.48
CA LYS A 155 -17.65 9.07 23.07
C LYS A 155 -19.18 9.16 23.12
N ARG A 156 -19.83 8.01 22.94
CA ARG A 156 -21.25 7.84 23.24
C ARG A 156 -21.53 7.96 24.73
#